data_2e359fd32c1b1d0e784634bf26b70fcd
#
_entry.id   2e359fd32c1b1d0e784634bf26b70fcd
#
_cell.length_a   1.000
_cell.length_b   1.000
_cell.length_c   1.000
_cell.angle_alpha   90.00
_cell.angle_beta   90.00
_cell.angle_gamma   90.00
#
_symmetry.space_group_name_H-M   'P 1'
#
loop_
_entity.id
_entity.type
_entity.pdbx_description
1 polymer ?
#
loop_
_entity_poly.entity_id
_entity_poly.type
_entity_poly.pdbx_seq_one_letter_code
_entity_poly.pdbx_strand_id
1 'polypeptide(L)'
;MNFKRVEFESEGATLRGRLYRPANGATDAPVVVMAHGFSVLASWLTDLANDLAQAGFAVLVFDHRNFGESDGEPRYGFDNLLQIRGYRDAISFAASQSGIDKQRIAVFGQSASSLVAQFIGVFDDRVRAVIAHTPVCGNSTTKFDENPEKFEWLRQNWSSLDLSTVPVRELAVRMSRLHEGDGQVIVDGGAAVGYVTRMRKKYDSGWSNQVFILQRKLDAQFNEQRLPAKYLKVPTLFVIATDDEVPMCELSTNRRCFDLIQAPKQLLEINGGHFGLAYHQTEPYRQALSADINFLRSVFEIN
;
A
#
# COMPACT_ATOMS: atom_id res chain seq x y z
N MET A 1 8.27 10.60 -19.26
CA MET A 1 7.25 10.14 -18.30
C MET A 1 6.03 11.02 -18.49
N ASN A 2 4.88 10.44 -18.76
CA ASN A 2 3.66 11.22 -19.04
C ASN A 2 2.70 11.12 -17.85
N PHE A 3 2.87 11.99 -16.85
CA PHE A 3 1.94 12.12 -15.73
C PHE A 3 1.54 13.57 -15.51
N LYS A 4 0.38 13.77 -14.92
CA LYS A 4 -0.09 15.04 -14.40
C LYS A 4 0.10 15.06 -12.88
N ARG A 5 0.73 16.10 -12.30
CA ARG A 5 0.69 16.34 -10.86
C ARG A 5 -0.74 16.66 -10.44
N VAL A 6 -1.18 16.08 -9.34
CA VAL A 6 -2.55 16.20 -8.85
C VAL A 6 -2.55 16.40 -7.34
N GLU A 7 -3.61 17.04 -6.89
CA GLU A 7 -3.86 17.32 -5.48
C GLU A 7 -5.31 17.01 -5.16
N PHE A 8 -5.56 16.51 -3.96
CA PHE A 8 -6.90 16.27 -3.45
C PHE A 8 -6.91 16.34 -1.92
N GLU A 9 -8.06 16.68 -1.36
CA GLU A 9 -8.24 16.84 0.08
C GLU A 9 -8.52 15.49 0.76
N SER A 10 -7.92 15.28 1.94
CA SER A 10 -8.20 14.15 2.82
C SER A 10 -8.00 14.56 4.28
N GLU A 11 -9.07 14.47 5.07
CA GLU A 11 -9.03 14.72 6.53
C GLU A 11 -8.35 16.05 6.90
N GLY A 12 -8.62 17.11 6.15
CA GLY A 12 -8.07 18.45 6.38
C GLY A 12 -6.60 18.61 6.00
N ALA A 13 -6.07 17.75 5.13
CA ALA A 13 -4.75 17.89 4.53
C ALA A 13 -4.83 17.71 3.01
N THR A 14 -4.03 18.46 2.27
CA THR A 14 -3.88 18.26 0.84
C THR A 14 -2.90 17.13 0.56
N LEU A 15 -3.40 16.05 -0.04
CA LEU A 15 -2.57 14.96 -0.52
C LEU A 15 -2.13 15.24 -1.96
N ARG A 16 -0.87 14.93 -2.26
CA ARG A 16 -0.26 15.18 -3.58
C ARG A 16 0.20 13.89 -4.21
N GLY A 17 0.03 13.83 -5.53
CA GLY A 17 0.34 12.64 -6.28
C GLY A 17 0.56 12.88 -7.77
N ARG A 18 0.60 11.78 -8.50
CA ARG A 18 0.83 11.75 -9.95
C ARG A 18 -0.20 10.86 -10.60
N LEU A 19 -0.94 11.40 -11.54
CA LEU A 19 -1.88 10.64 -12.35
C LEU A 19 -1.24 10.34 -13.71
N TYR A 20 -0.94 9.08 -13.94
CA TYR A 20 -0.47 8.53 -15.20
C TYR A 20 -1.66 8.16 -16.07
N ARG A 21 -1.60 8.50 -17.33
CA ARG A 21 -2.60 8.09 -18.33
C ARG A 21 -2.11 6.86 -19.09
N PRO A 22 -3.02 5.98 -19.52
CA PRO A 22 -2.63 4.82 -20.31
C PRO A 22 -1.93 5.23 -21.60
N ALA A 23 -0.82 4.58 -21.94
CA ALA A 23 -0.01 4.93 -23.10
C ALA A 23 -0.74 4.69 -24.44
N ASN A 24 -1.72 3.79 -24.46
CA ASN A 24 -2.56 3.51 -25.63
C ASN A 24 -3.65 4.58 -25.89
N GLY A 25 -3.72 5.62 -25.05
CA GLY A 25 -4.69 6.70 -25.21
C GLY A 25 -6.14 6.34 -24.88
N ALA A 26 -6.40 5.23 -24.19
CA ALA A 26 -7.76 4.83 -23.81
C ALA A 26 -8.48 5.94 -23.02
N THR A 27 -9.73 6.21 -23.41
CA THR A 27 -10.57 7.28 -22.86
C THR A 27 -11.53 6.80 -21.77
N ASP A 28 -11.52 5.52 -21.43
CA ASP A 28 -12.32 4.88 -20.39
C ASP A 28 -11.49 3.78 -19.76
N ALA A 29 -10.37 4.18 -19.15
CA ALA A 29 -9.37 3.27 -18.64
C ALA A 29 -9.65 2.82 -17.22
N PRO A 30 -9.45 1.53 -16.89
CA PRO A 30 -9.39 1.12 -15.51
C PRO A 30 -8.23 1.81 -14.79
N VAL A 31 -8.40 2.05 -13.49
CA VAL A 31 -7.40 2.76 -12.70
C VAL A 31 -6.88 1.90 -11.55
N VAL A 32 -5.56 1.99 -11.35
CA VAL A 32 -4.86 1.46 -10.17
C VAL A 32 -4.53 2.63 -9.25
N VAL A 33 -5.13 2.65 -8.06
CA VAL A 33 -4.81 3.61 -7.00
C VAL A 33 -3.78 2.99 -6.08
N MET A 34 -2.64 3.65 -5.90
CA MET A 34 -1.51 3.11 -5.16
C MET A 34 -0.81 4.16 -4.30
N ALA A 35 -0.31 3.72 -3.15
CA ALA A 35 0.53 4.52 -2.29
C ALA A 35 1.70 3.69 -1.74
N HIS A 36 2.65 4.39 -1.16
CA HIS A 36 3.90 3.82 -0.68
C HIS A 36 3.77 3.06 0.64
N GLY A 37 4.70 2.12 0.91
CA GLY A 37 4.82 1.41 2.18
C GLY A 37 5.39 2.27 3.31
N PHE A 38 5.78 1.60 4.41
CA PHE A 38 6.33 2.26 5.60
C PHE A 38 7.59 3.05 5.27
N SER A 39 7.61 4.33 5.66
CA SER A 39 8.78 5.24 5.54
C SER A 39 9.26 5.55 4.11
N VAL A 40 8.69 4.95 3.07
CA VAL A 40 9.08 5.26 1.69
C VAL A 40 8.21 6.38 1.09
N LEU A 41 8.35 6.71 -0.18
CA LEU A 41 7.67 7.83 -0.81
C LEU A 41 7.03 7.41 -2.14
N ALA A 42 5.99 8.11 -2.56
CA ALA A 42 5.29 7.86 -3.83
C ALA A 42 6.23 7.92 -5.04
N SER A 43 7.25 8.79 -5.00
CA SER A 43 8.27 8.87 -6.05
C SER A 43 9.01 7.54 -6.30
N TRP A 44 9.11 6.67 -5.30
CA TRP A 44 9.78 5.38 -5.40
C TRP A 44 8.95 4.32 -6.14
N LEU A 45 7.66 4.59 -6.35
CA LEU A 45 6.75 3.76 -7.14
C LEU A 45 6.63 4.23 -8.61
N THR A 46 7.41 5.23 -9.01
CA THR A 46 7.34 5.85 -10.35
C THR A 46 7.54 4.84 -11.48
N ASP A 47 8.49 3.91 -11.34
CA ASP A 47 8.75 2.92 -12.37
C ASP A 47 7.54 1.98 -12.54
N LEU A 48 7.00 1.45 -11.45
CA LEU A 48 5.85 0.56 -11.47
C LEU A 48 4.62 1.28 -12.04
N ALA A 49 4.38 2.53 -11.62
CA ALA A 49 3.26 3.32 -12.14
C ALA A 49 3.38 3.56 -13.66
N ASN A 50 4.59 3.82 -14.14
CA ASN A 50 4.84 3.98 -15.57
C ASN A 50 4.63 2.68 -16.35
N ASP A 51 5.11 1.55 -15.83
CA ASP A 51 4.99 0.25 -16.51
C ASP A 51 3.52 -0.22 -16.56
N LEU A 52 2.74 0.01 -15.51
CA LEU A 52 1.29 -0.22 -15.52
C LEU A 52 0.57 0.70 -16.52
N ALA A 53 1.01 1.97 -16.63
CA ALA A 53 0.46 2.89 -17.64
C ALA A 53 0.80 2.46 -19.07
N GLN A 54 2.00 1.92 -19.32
CA GLN A 54 2.36 1.31 -20.59
C GLN A 54 1.51 0.08 -20.91
N ALA A 55 1.08 -0.67 -19.89
CA ALA A 55 0.20 -1.83 -20.03
C ALA A 55 -1.28 -1.48 -20.28
N GLY A 56 -1.64 -0.18 -20.27
CA GLY A 56 -2.98 0.29 -20.62
C GLY A 56 -3.85 0.72 -19.44
N PHE A 57 -3.31 0.80 -18.23
CA PHE A 57 -4.03 1.27 -17.05
C PHE A 57 -3.81 2.76 -16.80
N ALA A 58 -4.81 3.45 -16.26
CA ALA A 58 -4.53 4.70 -15.55
C ALA A 58 -3.94 4.36 -14.18
N VAL A 59 -3.03 5.19 -13.67
CA VAL A 59 -2.42 4.95 -12.35
C VAL A 59 -2.40 6.25 -11.58
N LEU A 60 -3.00 6.25 -10.40
CA LEU A 60 -2.85 7.32 -9.42
C LEU A 60 -1.90 6.85 -8.32
N VAL A 61 -0.70 7.44 -8.25
CA VAL A 61 0.22 7.25 -7.14
C VAL A 61 0.33 8.52 -6.31
N PHE A 62 0.22 8.41 -4.97
CA PHE A 62 0.21 9.57 -4.09
C PHE A 62 1.05 9.34 -2.84
N ASP A 63 1.55 10.43 -2.24
CA ASP A 63 2.15 10.39 -0.92
C ASP A 63 1.05 10.38 0.14
N HIS A 64 1.16 9.48 1.12
CA HIS A 64 0.32 9.50 2.29
C HIS A 64 0.44 10.83 3.04
N ARG A 65 -0.60 11.19 3.78
CA ARG A 65 -0.56 12.31 4.73
C ARG A 65 0.72 12.23 5.59
N ASN A 66 1.37 13.34 5.85
CA ASN A 66 2.62 13.50 6.59
C ASN A 66 3.89 13.07 5.84
N PHE A 67 3.78 12.52 4.62
CA PHE A 67 4.91 12.04 3.83
C PHE A 67 5.10 12.82 2.53
N GLY A 68 6.33 12.79 2.02
CA GLY A 68 6.67 13.30 0.71
C GLY A 68 6.19 14.73 0.44
N GLU A 69 5.48 14.90 -0.68
CA GLU A 69 4.91 16.17 -1.11
C GLU A 69 3.56 16.48 -0.44
N SER A 70 2.90 15.50 0.22
CA SER A 70 1.61 15.68 0.91
C SER A 70 1.75 16.46 2.21
N ASP A 71 0.69 17.20 2.58
CA ASP A 71 0.64 17.95 3.83
C ASP A 71 0.43 17.03 5.04
N GLY A 72 0.50 17.63 6.23
CA GLY A 72 0.19 17.00 7.51
C GLY A 72 1.37 16.97 8.47
N GLU A 73 1.01 16.89 9.74
CA GLU A 73 1.95 16.86 10.88
C GLU A 73 1.54 15.74 11.86
N PRO A 74 2.50 15.17 12.63
CA PRO A 74 3.95 15.42 12.49
C PRO A 74 4.47 14.86 11.16
N ARG A 75 5.48 15.51 10.56
CA ARG A 75 6.13 14.96 9.35
C ARG A 75 6.63 13.55 9.63
N TYR A 76 6.45 12.66 8.64
CA TYR A 76 6.74 11.23 8.73
C TYR A 76 5.90 10.48 9.80
N GLY A 77 4.75 11.05 10.17
CA GLY A 77 3.77 10.40 11.05
C GLY A 77 3.00 9.31 10.32
N PHE A 78 3.17 8.06 10.74
CA PHE A 78 2.51 6.88 10.17
C PHE A 78 1.26 6.55 10.97
N ASP A 79 0.09 6.73 10.36
CA ASP A 79 -1.23 6.48 10.95
C ASP A 79 -2.06 5.64 9.98
N ASN A 80 -2.28 4.38 10.30
CA ASN A 80 -2.99 3.44 9.44
C ASN A 80 -4.38 3.92 9.05
N LEU A 81 -5.15 4.49 9.99
CA LEU A 81 -6.52 4.89 9.70
C LEU A 81 -6.57 6.11 8.78
N LEU A 82 -5.68 7.08 8.99
CA LEU A 82 -5.54 8.20 8.06
C LEU A 82 -5.07 7.75 6.68
N GLN A 83 -4.22 6.72 6.60
CA GLN A 83 -3.81 6.16 5.31
C GLN A 83 -4.97 5.47 4.58
N ILE A 84 -5.82 4.71 5.30
CA ILE A 84 -7.02 4.10 4.72
C ILE A 84 -7.97 5.18 4.19
N ARG A 85 -8.19 6.27 4.94
CA ARG A 85 -9.00 7.40 4.48
C ARG A 85 -8.36 8.12 3.29
N GLY A 86 -7.04 8.26 3.27
CA GLY A 86 -6.31 8.78 2.12
C GLY A 86 -6.58 7.99 0.85
N TYR A 87 -6.62 6.65 0.93
CA TYR A 87 -7.02 5.80 -0.21
C TYR A 87 -8.47 6.03 -0.63
N ARG A 88 -9.43 6.14 0.32
CA ARG A 88 -10.83 6.47 0.03
C ARG A 88 -10.94 7.75 -0.80
N ASP A 89 -10.22 8.77 -0.38
CA ASP A 89 -10.28 10.10 -1.02
C ASP A 89 -9.53 10.10 -2.36
N ALA A 90 -8.41 9.36 -2.46
CA ALA A 90 -7.72 9.10 -3.72
C ALA A 90 -8.61 8.36 -4.74
N ILE A 91 -9.38 7.36 -4.29
CA ILE A 91 -10.36 6.66 -5.13
C ILE A 91 -11.45 7.63 -5.61
N SER A 92 -11.97 8.50 -4.72
CA SER A 92 -12.96 9.51 -5.07
C SER A 92 -12.40 10.49 -6.11
N PHE A 93 -11.18 10.95 -5.90
CA PHE A 93 -10.48 11.81 -6.85
C PHE A 93 -10.27 11.11 -8.21
N ALA A 94 -9.76 9.88 -8.22
CA ALA A 94 -9.53 9.13 -9.45
C ALA A 94 -10.84 8.93 -10.23
N ALA A 95 -11.92 8.54 -9.55
CA ALA A 95 -13.23 8.33 -10.14
C ALA A 95 -13.86 9.60 -10.74
N SER A 96 -13.44 10.78 -10.30
CA SER A 96 -13.88 12.07 -10.83
C SER A 96 -13.13 12.53 -12.08
N GLN A 97 -12.02 11.88 -12.42
CA GLN A 97 -11.19 12.31 -13.55
C GLN A 97 -11.75 11.81 -14.88
N SER A 98 -11.80 12.70 -15.87
CA SER A 98 -12.18 12.32 -17.23
C SER A 98 -11.27 11.21 -17.77
N GLY A 99 -11.83 10.27 -18.53
CA GLY A 99 -11.09 9.18 -19.15
C GLY A 99 -10.70 8.05 -18.18
N ILE A 100 -11.30 8.00 -16.99
CA ILE A 100 -11.20 6.89 -16.04
C ILE A 100 -12.55 6.22 -15.89
N ASP A 101 -12.55 4.89 -16.00
CA ASP A 101 -13.71 4.07 -15.70
C ASP A 101 -13.84 3.87 -14.19
N LYS A 102 -14.83 4.57 -13.62
CA LYS A 102 -15.15 4.50 -12.19
C LYS A 102 -15.68 3.14 -11.72
N GLN A 103 -16.02 2.23 -12.63
CA GLN A 103 -16.44 0.86 -12.29
C GLN A 103 -15.27 -0.13 -12.28
N ARG A 104 -14.09 0.26 -12.78
CA ARG A 104 -12.90 -0.57 -12.86
C ARG A 104 -11.75 0.03 -12.06
N ILE A 105 -11.88 0.00 -10.72
CA ILE A 105 -10.89 0.56 -9.78
C ILE A 105 -10.20 -0.60 -9.05
N ALA A 106 -8.89 -0.68 -9.18
CA ALA A 106 -8.03 -1.55 -8.36
C ALA A 106 -7.25 -0.71 -7.35
N VAL A 107 -6.91 -1.33 -6.23
CA VAL A 107 -5.98 -0.77 -5.25
C VAL A 107 -4.73 -1.62 -5.16
N PHE A 108 -3.59 -0.98 -5.06
CA PHE A 108 -2.29 -1.60 -4.91
C PHE A 108 -1.63 -1.15 -3.61
N GLY A 109 -1.02 -2.07 -2.89
CA GLY A 109 -0.18 -1.76 -1.75
C GLY A 109 1.04 -2.65 -1.67
N GLN A 110 2.17 -2.08 -1.30
CA GLN A 110 3.41 -2.81 -1.03
C GLN A 110 3.80 -2.65 0.43
N SER A 111 4.24 -3.74 1.08
CA SER A 111 4.65 -3.73 2.47
C SER A 111 3.52 -3.19 3.38
N ALA A 112 3.75 -2.18 4.20
CA ALA A 112 2.73 -1.62 5.09
C ALA A 112 1.47 -1.16 4.34
N SER A 113 1.59 -0.57 3.15
CA SER A 113 0.40 -0.18 2.39
C SER A 113 -0.38 -1.37 1.81
N SER A 114 0.18 -2.58 1.79
CA SER A 114 -0.58 -3.78 1.45
C SER A 114 -1.71 -4.07 2.44
N LEU A 115 -1.46 -3.79 3.72
CA LEU A 115 -2.49 -3.86 4.75
C LEU A 115 -3.58 -2.82 4.53
N VAL A 116 -3.17 -1.58 4.21
CA VAL A 116 -4.10 -0.49 3.90
C VAL A 116 -4.96 -0.84 2.67
N ALA A 117 -4.34 -1.40 1.61
CA ALA A 117 -5.05 -1.84 0.42
C ALA A 117 -6.07 -2.96 0.72
N GLN A 118 -5.74 -3.90 1.61
CA GLN A 118 -6.68 -4.94 2.04
C GLN A 118 -7.86 -4.33 2.82
N PHE A 119 -7.61 -3.40 3.75
CA PHE A 119 -8.70 -2.72 4.48
C PHE A 119 -9.61 -1.94 3.53
N ILE A 120 -9.06 -1.16 2.62
CA ILE A 120 -9.90 -0.38 1.69
C ILE A 120 -10.65 -1.30 0.72
N GLY A 121 -10.08 -2.45 0.35
CA GLY A 121 -10.77 -3.49 -0.43
C GLY A 121 -11.95 -4.13 0.30
N VAL A 122 -12.00 -4.06 1.64
CA VAL A 122 -13.15 -4.50 2.46
C VAL A 122 -14.12 -3.36 2.70
N PHE A 123 -13.63 -2.13 2.88
CA PHE A 123 -14.42 -1.00 3.35
C PHE A 123 -15.06 -0.17 2.24
N ASP A 124 -14.49 -0.16 1.04
CA ASP A 124 -14.93 0.68 -0.07
C ASP A 124 -15.47 -0.17 -1.21
N ASP A 125 -16.78 -0.18 -1.38
CA ASP A 125 -17.49 -0.99 -2.39
C ASP A 125 -17.17 -0.59 -3.84
N ARG A 126 -16.45 0.51 -4.07
CA ARG A 126 -15.97 0.93 -5.39
C ARG A 126 -14.76 0.14 -5.85
N VAL A 127 -14.01 -0.46 -4.93
CA VAL A 127 -12.84 -1.30 -5.23
C VAL A 127 -13.29 -2.60 -5.87
N ARG A 128 -12.65 -2.98 -6.97
CA ARG A 128 -12.93 -4.20 -7.73
C ARG A 128 -11.79 -5.21 -7.71
N ALA A 129 -10.58 -4.80 -7.31
CA ALA A 129 -9.43 -5.67 -7.18
C ALA A 129 -8.46 -5.14 -6.15
N VAL A 130 -7.76 -6.05 -5.46
CA VAL A 130 -6.67 -5.74 -4.53
C VAL A 130 -5.40 -6.42 -4.98
N ILE A 131 -4.30 -5.68 -5.04
CA ILE A 131 -2.95 -6.21 -5.23
C ILE A 131 -2.13 -5.90 -3.98
N ALA A 132 -1.54 -6.92 -3.38
CA ALA A 132 -0.73 -6.82 -2.17
C ALA A 132 0.66 -7.43 -2.40
N HIS A 133 1.67 -6.59 -2.56
CA HIS A 133 3.07 -7.00 -2.66
C HIS A 133 3.73 -7.05 -1.29
N THR A 134 4.52 -8.11 -1.04
CA THR A 134 5.20 -8.34 0.24
C THR A 134 4.30 -7.99 1.44
N PRO A 135 3.12 -8.65 1.54
CA PRO A 135 2.08 -8.21 2.45
C PRO A 135 2.52 -8.31 3.92
N VAL A 136 2.21 -7.26 4.67
CA VAL A 136 2.44 -7.20 6.11
C VAL A 136 1.32 -7.97 6.82
N CYS A 137 1.50 -9.27 7.02
CA CYS A 137 0.53 -10.17 7.67
C CYS A 137 0.93 -10.62 9.09
N GLY A 138 2.07 -10.18 9.59
CA GLY A 138 2.57 -10.58 10.88
C GLY A 138 3.67 -11.65 10.82
N ASN A 139 3.95 -12.26 11.94
CA ASN A 139 4.96 -13.30 12.11
C ASN A 139 4.41 -14.48 12.94
N SER A 140 5.25 -15.47 13.22
CA SER A 140 4.88 -16.69 13.98
C SER A 140 4.32 -16.41 15.36
N THR A 141 4.63 -15.26 15.97
CA THR A 141 4.10 -14.85 17.28
C THR A 141 2.78 -14.08 17.18
N THR A 142 2.35 -13.71 15.99
CA THR A 142 1.10 -12.98 15.77
C THR A 142 -0.08 -13.84 16.19
N LYS A 143 -0.75 -13.39 17.24
CA LYS A 143 -2.00 -14.03 17.68
C LYS A 143 -3.09 -13.61 16.72
N PHE A 144 -3.71 -14.61 16.22
CA PHE A 144 -4.84 -14.44 15.35
C PHE A 144 -6.13 -14.42 16.19
N ASP A 145 -6.29 -13.41 17.03
CA ASP A 145 -7.52 -13.24 17.81
C ASP A 145 -8.61 -12.67 16.91
N GLU A 146 -9.62 -13.47 16.69
CA GLU A 146 -10.73 -13.08 15.85
C GLU A 146 -11.82 -12.47 16.73
N ASN A 147 -11.97 -11.16 16.66
CA ASN A 147 -13.13 -10.49 17.21
C ASN A 147 -13.99 -9.91 16.08
N PRO A 148 -14.91 -10.70 15.52
CA PRO A 148 -15.71 -10.28 14.39
C PRO A 148 -16.61 -9.09 14.69
N GLU A 149 -17.07 -8.92 15.95
CA GLU A 149 -17.90 -7.80 16.35
C GLU A 149 -17.14 -6.48 16.30
N LYS A 150 -15.89 -6.47 16.77
CA LYS A 150 -15.03 -5.29 16.70
C LYS A 150 -14.70 -4.91 15.27
N PHE A 151 -14.43 -5.91 14.43
CA PHE A 151 -14.16 -5.65 13.02
C PHE A 151 -15.39 -5.09 12.30
N GLU A 152 -16.56 -5.64 12.56
CA GLU A 152 -17.81 -5.16 11.98
C GLU A 152 -18.13 -3.73 12.45
N TRP A 153 -17.91 -3.44 13.73
CA TRP A 153 -18.03 -2.08 14.26
C TRP A 153 -17.10 -1.12 13.51
N LEU A 154 -15.84 -1.51 13.32
CA LEU A 154 -14.86 -0.71 12.59
C LEU A 154 -15.29 -0.50 11.13
N ARG A 155 -15.75 -1.55 10.45
CA ARG A 155 -16.24 -1.49 9.08
C ARG A 155 -17.38 -0.49 8.92
N GLN A 156 -18.25 -0.38 9.91
CA GLN A 156 -19.36 0.57 9.91
C GLN A 156 -18.94 2.00 10.26
N ASN A 157 -17.88 2.18 11.02
CA ASN A 157 -17.52 3.48 11.60
C ASN A 157 -16.22 4.10 11.04
N TRP A 158 -15.41 3.35 10.31
CA TRP A 158 -14.07 3.80 9.88
C TRP A 158 -14.06 5.14 9.14
N SER A 159 -15.10 5.46 8.37
CA SER A 159 -15.18 6.67 7.56
C SER A 159 -15.77 7.87 8.30
N SER A 160 -16.56 7.63 9.36
CA SER A 160 -17.31 8.66 10.09
C SER A 160 -16.73 8.96 11.48
N LEU A 161 -15.84 8.10 11.98
CA LEU A 161 -15.22 8.29 13.30
C LEU A 161 -14.44 9.61 13.35
N ASP A 162 -14.74 10.44 14.35
CA ASP A 162 -13.96 11.66 14.61
C ASP A 162 -12.60 11.28 15.21
N LEU A 163 -11.56 11.33 14.38
CA LEU A 163 -10.21 10.96 14.80
C LEU A 163 -9.57 11.95 15.77
N SER A 164 -10.10 13.17 15.88
CA SER A 164 -9.59 14.17 16.85
C SER A 164 -9.89 13.75 18.29
N THR A 165 -10.93 12.94 18.49
CA THR A 165 -11.34 12.42 19.80
C THR A 165 -10.63 11.15 20.22
N VAL A 166 -9.91 10.49 19.31
CA VAL A 166 -9.21 9.23 19.58
C VAL A 166 -7.80 9.50 20.08
N PRO A 167 -7.46 9.09 21.32
CA PRO A 167 -6.12 9.30 21.86
C PRO A 167 -5.05 8.62 20.99
N VAL A 168 -3.97 9.35 20.77
CA VAL A 168 -2.81 8.89 19.99
C VAL A 168 -1.60 8.73 20.90
N ARG A 169 -0.91 7.60 20.79
CA ARG A 169 0.42 7.39 21.33
C ARG A 169 1.43 7.49 20.19
N GLU A 170 2.40 8.35 20.34
CA GLU A 170 3.51 8.49 19.38
C GLU A 170 4.68 7.59 19.79
N LEU A 171 5.23 6.85 18.82
CA LEU A 171 6.41 6.03 18.99
C LEU A 171 7.40 6.37 17.88
N ALA A 172 8.52 6.96 18.22
CA ALA A 172 9.61 7.24 17.28
C ALA A 172 10.36 5.94 16.94
N VAL A 173 10.49 5.64 15.65
CA VAL A 173 11.22 4.47 15.16
C VAL A 173 12.11 4.85 13.98
N ARG A 174 13.10 4.00 13.64
CA ARG A 174 13.90 4.15 12.43
C ARG A 174 13.55 3.05 11.44
N MET A 175 13.54 3.39 10.15
CA MET A 175 13.32 2.40 9.09
C MET A 175 14.44 1.37 9.07
N SER A 176 15.70 1.83 9.11
CA SER A 176 16.88 0.97 8.98
C SER A 176 18.09 1.54 9.72
N ARG A 177 19.15 0.73 9.89
CA ARG A 177 20.44 1.15 10.48
C ARG A 177 21.34 1.89 9.48
N LEU A 178 20.84 2.93 8.84
CA LEU A 178 21.66 3.77 7.95
C LEU A 178 22.79 4.53 8.67
N HIS A 179 22.59 4.81 9.97
CA HIS A 179 23.55 5.50 10.81
C HIS A 179 23.58 4.83 12.20
N GLU A 180 24.75 4.82 12.83
CA GLU A 180 24.88 4.39 14.23
C GLU A 180 24.06 5.32 15.13
N GLY A 181 23.40 4.77 16.13
CA GLY A 181 22.62 5.51 17.12
C GLY A 181 21.54 4.66 17.79
N ASP A 182 21.12 5.08 18.96
CA ASP A 182 20.10 4.43 19.77
C ASP A 182 18.70 4.60 19.13
N GLY A 183 17.86 3.60 19.28
CA GLY A 183 16.46 3.63 18.87
C GLY A 183 15.99 2.33 18.23
N GLN A 184 14.68 2.12 18.26
CA GLN A 184 14.06 0.95 17.67
C GLN A 184 14.15 1.02 16.13
N VAL A 185 14.68 -0.04 15.53
CA VAL A 185 14.78 -0.22 14.08
C VAL A 185 13.72 -1.22 13.62
N ILE A 186 13.00 -0.89 12.55
CA ILE A 186 11.92 -1.76 12.01
C ILE A 186 12.51 -2.87 11.14
N VAL A 187 13.48 -2.54 10.29
CA VAL A 187 14.15 -3.52 9.42
C VAL A 187 15.65 -3.47 9.68
N ASP A 188 16.16 -4.50 10.34
CA ASP A 188 17.58 -4.64 10.65
C ASP A 188 18.25 -5.53 9.62
N GLY A 189 18.86 -4.92 8.63
CA GLY A 189 19.57 -5.68 7.58
C GLY A 189 20.11 -4.84 6.45
N GLY A 190 21.15 -5.36 5.80
CA GLY A 190 21.83 -4.71 4.67
C GLY A 190 20.92 -4.47 3.46
N ALA A 191 19.89 -5.31 3.27
CA ALA A 191 18.92 -5.17 2.18
C ALA A 191 18.13 -3.85 2.27
N ALA A 192 17.60 -3.51 3.46
CA ALA A 192 16.91 -2.26 3.70
C ALA A 192 17.83 -1.04 3.45
N VAL A 193 19.07 -1.08 3.95
CA VAL A 193 20.06 -0.04 3.74
C VAL A 193 20.37 0.11 2.26
N GLY A 194 20.60 -0.98 1.55
CA GLY A 194 20.85 -1.00 0.11
C GLY A 194 19.72 -0.40 -0.70
N TYR A 195 18.47 -0.79 -0.39
CA TYR A 195 17.28 -0.28 -1.03
C TYR A 195 17.13 1.23 -0.84
N VAL A 196 17.15 1.70 0.39
CA VAL A 196 17.01 3.13 0.72
C VAL A 196 18.10 3.96 0.06
N THR A 197 19.36 3.52 0.12
CA THR A 197 20.49 4.21 -0.50
C THR A 197 20.28 4.37 -2.01
N ARG A 198 19.87 3.29 -2.69
CA ARG A 198 19.60 3.29 -4.13
C ARG A 198 18.45 4.23 -4.49
N MET A 199 17.34 4.18 -3.73
CA MET A 199 16.15 4.96 -4.03
C MET A 199 16.36 6.45 -3.76
N ARG A 200 17.07 6.81 -2.69
CA ARG A 200 17.46 8.20 -2.44
C ARG A 200 18.33 8.77 -3.56
N LYS A 201 19.33 7.99 -4.02
CA LYS A 201 20.19 8.40 -5.15
C LYS A 201 19.37 8.61 -6.44
N LYS A 202 18.34 7.79 -6.66
CA LYS A 202 17.52 7.86 -7.88
C LYS A 202 16.50 8.99 -7.87
N TYR A 203 15.89 9.27 -6.71
CA TYR A 203 14.71 10.13 -6.66
C TYR A 203 14.91 11.43 -5.86
N ASP A 204 16.01 11.58 -5.11
CA ASP A 204 16.35 12.78 -4.29
C ASP A 204 15.11 13.43 -3.65
N SER A 205 14.37 12.68 -2.87
CA SER A 205 12.97 12.98 -2.54
C SER A 205 12.76 13.50 -1.11
N GLY A 206 13.78 13.97 -0.42
CA GLY A 206 13.64 14.45 0.97
C GLY A 206 13.21 13.38 1.97
N TRP A 207 13.55 12.12 1.72
CA TRP A 207 13.21 10.99 2.58
C TRP A 207 13.88 11.10 3.98
N SER A 208 13.15 10.65 5.01
CA SER A 208 13.67 10.53 6.38
C SER A 208 13.74 9.08 6.83
N ASN A 209 14.85 8.74 7.54
CA ASN A 209 14.97 7.44 8.20
C ASN A 209 14.08 7.34 9.46
N GLN A 210 13.77 8.47 10.07
CA GLN A 210 12.93 8.53 11.25
C GLN A 210 11.45 8.61 10.86
N VAL A 211 10.65 7.79 11.52
CA VAL A 211 9.18 7.75 11.38
C VAL A 211 8.56 7.76 12.77
N PHE A 212 7.43 8.42 12.91
CA PHE A 212 6.62 8.43 14.11
C PHE A 212 5.40 7.53 13.89
N ILE A 213 5.34 6.39 14.56
CA ILE A 213 4.14 5.54 14.53
C ILE A 213 3.11 6.19 15.46
N LEU A 214 2.00 6.60 14.86
CA LEU A 214 0.89 7.26 15.56
C LEU A 214 -0.15 6.19 15.92
N GLN A 215 0.05 5.54 17.07
CA GLN A 215 -0.84 4.47 17.54
C GLN A 215 -2.10 5.05 18.17
N ARG A 216 -3.24 4.82 17.52
CA ARG A 216 -4.57 5.13 18.10
C ARG A 216 -5.03 3.97 18.97
N LYS A 217 -5.89 4.23 19.95
CA LYS A 217 -6.47 3.14 20.78
C LYS A 217 -7.21 2.08 19.97
N LEU A 218 -7.63 2.42 18.75
CA LEU A 218 -8.28 1.50 17.82
C LEU A 218 -7.29 0.66 17.00
N ASP A 219 -6.00 1.01 17.00
CA ASP A 219 -4.99 0.39 16.13
C ASP A 219 -4.75 -1.08 16.41
N ALA A 220 -4.98 -1.56 17.65
CA ALA A 220 -4.92 -2.99 17.95
C ALA A 220 -5.87 -3.81 17.04
N GLN A 221 -6.97 -3.21 16.60
CA GLN A 221 -7.95 -3.82 15.70
C GLN A 221 -7.47 -3.80 14.25
N PHE A 222 -6.69 -2.78 13.86
CA PHE A 222 -6.06 -2.69 12.54
C PHE A 222 -4.80 -3.54 12.41
N ASN A 223 -4.15 -3.85 13.52
CA ASN A 223 -2.94 -4.67 13.53
C ASN A 223 -3.23 -6.18 13.42
N GLU A 224 -4.49 -6.58 13.51
CA GLU A 224 -4.92 -7.94 13.23
C GLU A 224 -5.14 -8.12 11.73
N GLN A 225 -4.08 -8.28 11.02
CA GLN A 225 -4.00 -8.22 9.55
C GLN A 225 -4.83 -9.28 8.83
N ARG A 226 -5.23 -10.32 9.52
CA ARG A 226 -6.12 -11.36 8.98
C ARG A 226 -7.56 -10.95 8.87
N LEU A 227 -8.01 -10.03 9.71
CA LEU A 227 -9.39 -9.60 9.66
C LEU A 227 -9.75 -9.05 8.28
N PRO A 228 -8.96 -8.13 7.67
CA PRO A 228 -9.25 -7.70 6.31
C PRO A 228 -9.19 -8.84 5.29
N ALA A 229 -8.19 -9.71 5.33
CA ALA A 229 -8.08 -10.82 4.40
C ALA A 229 -9.31 -11.73 4.41
N LYS A 230 -9.82 -12.11 5.57
CA LYS A 230 -11.02 -12.93 5.73
C LYS A 230 -12.29 -12.29 5.14
N TYR A 231 -12.36 -10.97 5.15
CA TYR A 231 -13.53 -10.22 4.70
C TYR A 231 -13.42 -9.67 3.28
N LEU A 232 -12.30 -9.89 2.60
CA LEU A 232 -12.14 -9.50 1.20
C LEU A 232 -13.17 -10.23 0.33
N LYS A 233 -13.94 -9.46 -0.42
CA LYS A 233 -14.98 -9.97 -1.34
C LYS A 233 -14.63 -9.75 -2.81
N VAL A 234 -13.52 -9.08 -3.07
CA VAL A 234 -13.06 -8.75 -4.42
C VAL A 234 -11.84 -9.61 -4.80
N PRO A 235 -11.62 -9.89 -6.08
CA PRO A 235 -10.43 -10.57 -6.54
C PRO A 235 -9.16 -9.98 -5.94
N THR A 236 -8.27 -10.83 -5.46
CA THR A 236 -7.08 -10.41 -4.72
C THR A 236 -5.83 -11.16 -5.20
N LEU A 237 -4.78 -10.41 -5.51
CA LEU A 237 -3.45 -10.94 -5.81
C LEU A 237 -2.50 -10.69 -4.64
N PHE A 238 -1.89 -11.74 -4.11
CA PHE A 238 -0.72 -11.65 -3.23
C PHE A 238 0.54 -11.99 -4.00
N VAL A 239 1.55 -11.13 -3.89
CA VAL A 239 2.92 -11.39 -4.35
C VAL A 239 3.83 -11.41 -3.15
N ILE A 240 4.39 -12.57 -2.83
CA ILE A 240 5.15 -12.84 -1.60
C ILE A 240 6.62 -13.10 -1.97
N ALA A 241 7.54 -12.48 -1.25
CA ALA A 241 8.95 -12.81 -1.30
C ALA A 241 9.23 -14.02 -0.38
N THR A 242 9.93 -15.05 -0.87
CA THR A 242 10.15 -16.29 -0.10
C THR A 242 11.18 -16.13 1.01
N ASP A 243 12.10 -15.18 0.87
CA ASP A 243 13.17 -14.87 1.81
C ASP A 243 13.00 -13.48 2.42
N ASP A 244 11.73 -13.11 2.71
CA ASP A 244 11.39 -11.78 3.21
C ASP A 244 12.04 -11.54 4.58
N GLU A 245 12.89 -10.53 4.67
CA GLU A 245 13.64 -10.16 5.86
C GLU A 245 12.89 -9.23 6.81
N VAL A 246 11.70 -8.79 6.43
CA VAL A 246 10.85 -7.95 7.29
C VAL A 246 10.07 -8.82 8.26
N PRO A 247 10.26 -8.66 9.57
CA PRO A 247 9.67 -9.57 10.57
C PRO A 247 8.15 -9.71 10.49
N MET A 248 7.44 -8.69 9.98
CA MET A 248 5.98 -8.69 9.85
C MET A 248 5.49 -9.25 8.50
N CYS A 249 6.40 -9.76 7.67
CA CYS A 249 6.12 -10.34 6.35
C CYS A 249 6.52 -11.82 6.27
N GLU A 250 6.52 -12.54 7.40
CA GLU A 250 6.93 -13.94 7.45
C GLU A 250 6.14 -14.81 6.47
N LEU A 251 6.84 -15.58 5.63
CA LEU A 251 6.28 -16.39 4.56
C LEU A 251 5.12 -17.29 5.03
N SER A 252 5.32 -18.01 6.14
CA SER A 252 4.30 -18.91 6.70
C SER A 252 3.03 -18.16 7.10
N THR A 253 3.20 -16.97 7.66
CA THR A 253 2.09 -16.11 8.09
C THR A 253 1.37 -15.48 6.89
N ASN A 254 2.12 -15.08 5.87
CA ASN A 254 1.55 -14.57 4.62
C ASN A 254 0.71 -15.64 3.89
N ARG A 255 1.19 -16.88 3.82
CA ARG A 255 0.42 -18.01 3.27
C ARG A 255 -0.88 -18.25 4.05
N ARG A 256 -0.81 -18.25 5.38
CA ARG A 256 -2.00 -18.40 6.24
C ARG A 256 -3.00 -17.23 6.04
N CYS A 257 -2.50 -16.02 5.90
CA CYS A 257 -3.34 -14.85 5.62
C CYS A 257 -4.03 -14.98 4.25
N PHE A 258 -3.28 -15.40 3.23
CA PHE A 258 -3.82 -15.68 1.91
C PHE A 258 -4.92 -16.76 1.94
N ASP A 259 -4.73 -17.83 2.71
CA ASP A 259 -5.70 -18.93 2.82
C ASP A 259 -7.05 -18.46 3.37
N LEU A 260 -7.08 -17.42 4.19
CA LEU A 260 -8.31 -16.84 4.76
C LEU A 260 -9.16 -16.10 3.73
N ILE A 261 -8.60 -15.65 2.61
CA ILE A 261 -9.35 -14.93 1.58
C ILE A 261 -10.36 -15.88 0.94
N GLN A 262 -11.64 -15.51 0.94
CA GLN A 262 -12.73 -16.31 0.36
C GLN A 262 -13.10 -15.87 -1.06
N ALA A 263 -12.72 -14.66 -1.47
CA ALA A 263 -12.90 -14.17 -2.83
C ALA A 263 -11.98 -14.91 -3.83
N PRO A 264 -12.18 -14.78 -5.14
CA PRO A 264 -11.21 -15.21 -6.12
C PRO A 264 -9.82 -14.66 -5.79
N LYS A 265 -8.82 -15.52 -5.73
CA LYS A 265 -7.48 -15.14 -5.27
C LYS A 265 -6.38 -15.78 -6.09
N GLN A 266 -5.26 -15.08 -6.21
CA GLN A 266 -4.05 -15.57 -6.85
C GLN A 266 -2.86 -15.34 -5.92
N LEU A 267 -1.95 -16.30 -5.86
CA LEU A 267 -0.70 -16.22 -5.11
C LEU A 267 0.47 -16.37 -6.09
N LEU A 268 1.40 -15.45 -6.02
CA LEU A 268 2.71 -15.57 -6.65
C LEU A 268 3.79 -15.52 -5.57
N GLU A 269 4.59 -16.55 -5.48
CA GLU A 269 5.78 -16.60 -4.64
C GLU A 269 7.02 -16.37 -5.49
N ILE A 270 7.84 -15.41 -5.11
CA ILE A 270 9.06 -15.01 -5.82
C ILE A 270 10.25 -15.22 -4.92
N ASN A 271 11.27 -15.91 -5.42
CA ASN A 271 12.52 -16.08 -4.68
C ASN A 271 13.21 -14.73 -4.49
N GLY A 272 13.56 -14.42 -3.25
CA GLY A 272 14.25 -13.19 -2.87
C GLY A 272 13.65 -12.52 -1.65
N GLY A 273 14.24 -11.38 -1.27
CA GLY A 273 13.83 -10.61 -0.09
C GLY A 273 12.80 -9.51 -0.41
N HIS A 274 12.35 -8.88 0.65
CA HIS A 274 11.29 -7.85 0.67
C HIS A 274 11.47 -6.76 -0.39
N PHE A 275 12.68 -6.24 -0.53
CA PHE A 275 12.98 -5.13 -1.42
C PHE A 275 13.29 -5.58 -2.86
N GLY A 276 13.47 -6.88 -3.09
CA GLY A 276 13.81 -7.44 -4.40
C GLY A 276 12.76 -7.13 -5.48
N LEU A 277 11.49 -7.16 -5.10
CA LEU A 277 10.37 -6.88 -6.00
C LEU A 277 10.28 -5.41 -6.45
N ALA A 278 10.91 -4.50 -5.72
CA ALA A 278 10.87 -3.06 -6.02
C ALA A 278 12.03 -2.57 -6.90
N TYR A 279 13.01 -3.44 -7.20
CA TYR A 279 14.14 -3.07 -8.07
C TYR A 279 13.76 -3.19 -9.54
N HIS A 280 13.44 -2.06 -10.16
CA HIS A 280 13.08 -1.97 -11.57
C HIS A 280 14.02 -2.75 -12.49
N GLN A 281 13.44 -3.51 -13.43
CA GLN A 281 14.10 -4.35 -14.42
C GLN A 281 14.87 -5.58 -13.90
N THR A 282 14.79 -5.89 -12.61
CA THR A 282 15.25 -7.19 -12.10
C THR A 282 14.27 -8.30 -12.45
N GLU A 283 14.71 -9.55 -12.38
CA GLU A 283 13.81 -10.69 -12.63
C GLU A 283 12.63 -10.75 -11.65
N PRO A 284 12.82 -10.60 -10.31
CA PRO A 284 11.70 -10.54 -9.38
C PRO A 284 10.69 -9.42 -9.69
N TYR A 285 11.18 -8.23 -10.07
CA TYR A 285 10.31 -7.12 -10.47
C TYR A 285 9.48 -7.47 -11.71
N ARG A 286 10.11 -8.05 -12.77
CA ARG A 286 9.40 -8.44 -13.99
C ARG A 286 8.33 -9.49 -13.74
N GLN A 287 8.62 -10.47 -12.89
CA GLN A 287 7.65 -11.50 -12.50
C GLN A 287 6.45 -10.88 -11.77
N ALA A 288 6.70 -10.01 -10.79
CA ALA A 288 5.66 -9.31 -10.07
C ALA A 288 4.80 -8.44 -11.00
N LEU A 289 5.43 -7.59 -11.84
CA LEU A 289 4.74 -6.74 -12.81
C LEU A 289 3.89 -7.55 -13.79
N SER A 290 4.43 -8.67 -14.29
CA SER A 290 3.68 -9.55 -15.20
C SER A 290 2.44 -10.14 -14.53
N ALA A 291 2.56 -10.54 -13.26
CA ALA A 291 1.42 -11.02 -12.48
C ALA A 291 0.37 -9.94 -12.26
N ASP A 292 0.79 -8.71 -11.91
CA ASP A 292 -0.10 -7.56 -11.73
C ASP A 292 -0.91 -7.29 -13.00
N ILE A 293 -0.23 -7.21 -14.15
CA ILE A 293 -0.86 -6.92 -15.44
C ILE A 293 -1.85 -8.03 -15.82
N ASN A 294 -1.45 -9.30 -15.70
CA ASN A 294 -2.30 -10.43 -16.06
C ASN A 294 -3.51 -10.53 -15.13
N PHE A 295 -3.31 -10.31 -13.84
CA PHE A 295 -4.39 -10.27 -12.85
C PHE A 295 -5.39 -9.16 -13.15
N LEU A 296 -4.92 -7.92 -13.38
CA LEU A 296 -5.78 -6.79 -13.69
C LEU A 296 -6.54 -6.98 -15.00
N ARG A 297 -5.88 -7.49 -16.03
CA ARG A 297 -6.54 -7.82 -17.31
C ARG A 297 -7.64 -8.85 -17.13
N SER A 298 -7.36 -9.90 -16.37
CA SER A 298 -8.36 -10.93 -16.06
C SER A 298 -9.56 -10.37 -15.31
N VAL A 299 -9.33 -9.54 -14.28
CA VAL A 299 -10.41 -8.97 -13.46
C VAL A 299 -11.25 -7.94 -14.23
N PHE A 300 -10.62 -7.15 -15.08
CA PHE A 300 -11.28 -6.09 -15.84
C PHE A 300 -11.67 -6.47 -17.26
N GLU A 301 -11.49 -7.75 -17.63
CA GLU A 301 -11.84 -8.30 -18.95
C GLU A 301 -11.21 -7.48 -20.10
N ILE A 302 -9.90 -7.18 -19.98
CA ILE A 302 -9.15 -6.42 -20.98
C ILE A 302 -8.25 -7.38 -21.77
N ASN A 303 -8.31 -7.29 -23.09
CA ASN A 303 -7.46 -8.07 -24.00
C ASN A 303 -6.04 -7.50 -24.11
#